data_49843f9354c476f36c94a9c078f28254
#
_entry.id   49843f9354c476f36c94a9c078f28254
#
_cell.length_a   1.000
_cell.length_b   1.000
_cell.length_c   1.000
_cell.angle_alpha   90.00
_cell.angle_beta   90.00
_cell.angle_gamma   90.00
#
_symmetry.space_group_name_H-M   'P 1'
#
loop_
_entity.id
_entity.type
_entity.pdbx_description
1 polymer ?
#
loop_
_entity_poly.entity_id
_entity_poly.type
_entity_poly.pdbx_seq_one_letter_code
_entity_poly.pdbx_strand_id
1 'polypeptide(L)'
;SLFYPQAEEKGLKFNTVSEGMTEELYIGDSLRLRQILLNILSNALKFTPEGGRIQFTIRQMSRGDKDAWLRFTVSDTGIGMSKVFQKHLFESFEQENPNISIKYGGTGLGLAICKNLVTLMGGSINVHSIEGVGSEFCVDVKLGLTEESYRRKNLDLLKFRDLKTLIVDDDIVTCEHASLIMSD
;
A
#
# COMPACT_ATOMS: atom_id res chain seq x y z
N SER A 1 -8.88 -7.12 6.52
CA SER A 1 -8.44 -6.97 5.12
C SER A 1 -9.28 -7.88 4.23
N LEU A 2 -9.76 -7.39 3.09
CA LEU A 2 -10.59 -8.15 2.12
C LEU A 2 -9.82 -9.33 1.48
N PHE A 3 -8.50 -9.31 1.50
CA PHE A 3 -7.65 -10.27 0.79
C PHE A 3 -7.15 -11.42 1.66
N TYR A 4 -7.18 -11.30 2.99
CA TYR A 4 -6.74 -12.37 3.88
C TYR A 4 -7.53 -13.69 3.69
N PRO A 5 -8.88 -13.67 3.68
CA PRO A 5 -9.65 -14.90 3.49
C PRO A 5 -9.38 -15.57 2.16
N GLN A 6 -9.27 -14.78 1.08
CA GLN A 6 -9.00 -15.29 -0.27
C GLN A 6 -7.58 -15.87 -0.40
N ALA A 7 -6.59 -15.25 0.27
CA ALA A 7 -5.23 -15.76 0.30
C ALA A 7 -5.15 -17.08 1.09
N GLU A 8 -5.83 -17.15 2.23
CA GLU A 8 -5.90 -18.35 3.07
C GLU A 8 -6.58 -19.51 2.34
N GLU A 9 -7.73 -19.27 1.69
CA GLU A 9 -8.44 -20.26 0.87
C GLU A 9 -7.56 -20.82 -0.25
N LYS A 10 -6.69 -19.99 -0.82
CA LYS A 10 -5.73 -20.38 -1.87
C LYS A 10 -4.40 -20.92 -1.33
N GLY A 11 -4.23 -21.03 0.00
CA GLY A 11 -2.99 -21.50 0.62
C GLY A 11 -1.80 -20.54 0.45
N LEU A 12 -2.05 -19.23 0.32
CA LEU A 12 -1.01 -18.21 0.17
C LEU A 12 -0.65 -17.57 1.51
N LYS A 13 0.62 -17.21 1.67
CA LYS A 13 1.08 -16.37 2.78
C LYS A 13 0.90 -14.90 2.40
N PHE A 14 0.02 -14.20 3.11
CA PHE A 14 -0.24 -12.77 2.88
C PHE A 14 0.23 -11.95 4.07
N ASN A 15 1.14 -11.00 3.83
CA ASN A 15 1.69 -10.09 4.85
C ASN A 15 1.43 -8.64 4.49
N THR A 16 1.19 -7.82 5.53
CA THR A 16 1.11 -6.36 5.39
C THR A 16 2.16 -5.72 6.28
N VAL A 17 2.90 -4.74 5.75
CA VAL A 17 3.96 -4.01 6.45
C VAL A 17 3.73 -2.51 6.29
N SER A 18 3.89 -1.75 7.38
CA SER A 18 3.91 -0.29 7.38
C SER A 18 5.29 0.21 7.80
N GLU A 19 5.87 1.13 7.05
CA GLU A 19 7.23 1.62 7.28
C GLU A 19 7.28 3.15 7.26
N GLY A 20 7.89 3.74 8.27
CA GLY A 20 8.15 5.18 8.36
C GLY A 20 6.90 6.06 8.35
N MET A 21 5.74 5.49 8.67
CA MET A 21 4.48 6.24 8.72
C MET A 21 4.51 7.18 9.92
N THR A 22 4.33 8.48 9.67
CA THR A 22 4.32 9.51 10.73
C THR A 22 2.91 10.01 11.02
N GLU A 23 1.94 9.65 10.20
CA GLU A 23 0.56 10.09 10.30
C GLU A 23 -0.40 8.89 10.24
N GLU A 24 -1.50 8.98 10.95
CA GLU A 24 -2.58 7.97 10.90
C GLU A 24 -3.56 8.26 9.77
N LEU A 25 -3.74 9.53 9.41
CA LEU A 25 -4.70 9.99 8.42
C LEU A 25 -4.03 10.86 7.36
N TYR A 26 -4.39 10.60 6.10
CA TYR A 26 -3.97 11.38 4.95
C TYR A 26 -5.19 11.85 4.16
N ILE A 27 -5.06 12.98 3.47
CA ILE A 27 -6.10 13.54 2.61
C ILE A 27 -5.79 13.16 1.16
N GLY A 28 -6.73 12.52 0.48
CA GLY A 28 -6.58 12.13 -0.92
C GLY A 28 -7.82 11.47 -1.48
N ASP A 29 -7.75 11.08 -2.75
CA ASP A 29 -8.82 10.34 -3.42
C ASP A 29 -8.76 8.86 -3.02
N SER A 30 -9.47 8.53 -1.94
CA SER A 30 -9.52 7.17 -1.39
C SER A 30 -10.15 6.16 -2.36
N LEU A 31 -11.11 6.61 -3.19
CA LEU A 31 -11.78 5.74 -4.16
C LEU A 31 -10.82 5.30 -5.26
N ARG A 32 -10.08 6.24 -5.86
CA ARG A 32 -9.08 5.94 -6.88
C ARG A 32 -7.95 5.08 -6.34
N LEU A 33 -7.40 5.45 -5.17
CA LEU A 33 -6.35 4.67 -4.53
C LEU A 33 -6.80 3.24 -4.23
N ARG A 34 -8.01 3.08 -3.70
CA ARG A 34 -8.62 1.77 -3.47
C ARG A 34 -8.73 0.96 -4.76
N GLN A 35 -9.19 1.56 -5.85
CA GLN A 35 -9.33 0.89 -7.14
C GLN A 35 -7.99 0.41 -7.69
N ILE A 36 -6.94 1.24 -7.59
CA ILE A 36 -5.57 0.87 -7.98
C ILE A 36 -5.09 -0.34 -7.17
N LEU A 37 -5.18 -0.26 -5.85
CA LEU A 37 -4.69 -1.31 -4.96
C LEU A 37 -5.47 -2.63 -5.11
N LEU A 38 -6.81 -2.56 -5.26
CA LEU A 38 -7.65 -3.73 -5.51
C LEU A 38 -7.22 -4.45 -6.79
N ASN A 39 -6.91 -3.70 -7.84
CA ASN A 39 -6.52 -4.26 -9.13
C ASN A 39 -5.15 -4.98 -9.05
N ILE A 40 -4.17 -4.34 -8.41
CA ILE A 40 -2.83 -4.92 -8.26
C ILE A 40 -2.86 -6.14 -7.32
N LEU A 41 -3.55 -6.04 -6.17
CA LEU A 41 -3.65 -7.13 -5.21
C LEU A 41 -4.44 -8.33 -5.75
N SER A 42 -5.50 -8.09 -6.53
CA SER A 42 -6.24 -9.18 -7.18
C SER A 42 -5.40 -9.89 -8.24
N ASN A 43 -4.53 -9.17 -8.97
CA ASN A 43 -3.58 -9.77 -9.87
C ASN A 43 -2.54 -10.62 -9.13
N ALA A 44 -1.98 -10.12 -8.03
CA ALA A 44 -1.06 -10.88 -7.19
C ALA A 44 -1.70 -12.19 -6.68
N LEU A 45 -2.93 -12.13 -6.15
CA LEU A 45 -3.68 -13.32 -5.74
C LEU A 45 -3.92 -14.30 -6.89
N LYS A 46 -4.28 -13.76 -8.05
CA LYS A 46 -4.60 -14.53 -9.24
C LYS A 46 -3.40 -15.32 -9.75
N PHE A 47 -2.24 -14.68 -9.87
CA PHE A 47 -1.06 -15.20 -10.52
C PHE A 47 -0.04 -15.84 -9.58
N THR A 48 -0.23 -15.79 -8.27
CA THR A 48 0.60 -16.53 -7.32
C THR A 48 0.04 -17.93 -7.13
N PRO A 49 0.81 -18.99 -7.36
CA PRO A 49 0.37 -20.36 -7.13
C PRO A 49 0.25 -20.66 -5.62
N GLU A 50 -0.47 -21.73 -5.29
CA GLU A 50 -0.58 -22.26 -3.93
C GLU A 50 0.80 -22.43 -3.27
N GLY A 51 0.90 -22.12 -1.98
CA GLY A 51 2.17 -22.11 -1.23
C GLY A 51 3.01 -20.86 -1.42
N GLY A 52 2.64 -19.97 -2.36
CA GLY A 52 3.34 -18.71 -2.62
C GLY A 52 3.11 -17.64 -1.55
N ARG A 53 3.71 -16.47 -1.78
CA ARG A 53 3.65 -15.32 -0.87
C ARG A 53 3.23 -14.06 -1.61
N ILE A 54 2.48 -13.22 -0.88
CA ILE A 54 2.16 -11.86 -1.29
C ILE A 54 2.51 -10.95 -0.11
N GLN A 55 3.23 -9.87 -0.37
CA GLN A 55 3.54 -8.84 0.61
C GLN A 55 3.01 -7.50 0.13
N PHE A 56 2.24 -6.84 0.97
CA PHE A 56 1.77 -5.49 0.76
C PHE A 56 2.49 -4.55 1.72
N THR A 57 3.26 -3.60 1.20
CA THR A 57 4.03 -2.65 2.00
C THR A 57 3.54 -1.24 1.73
N ILE A 58 3.33 -0.46 2.78
CA ILE A 58 3.09 0.98 2.72
C ILE A 58 4.29 1.68 3.36
N ARG A 59 4.94 2.56 2.60
CA ARG A 59 6.11 3.31 3.09
C ARG A 59 5.92 4.81 2.84
N GLN A 60 6.16 5.61 3.88
CA GLN A 60 6.29 7.04 3.71
C GLN A 60 7.71 7.37 3.20
N MET A 61 7.79 7.90 1.97
CA MET A 61 9.05 8.21 1.31
C MET A 61 9.60 9.58 1.71
N SER A 62 8.70 10.53 1.87
CA SER A 62 9.03 11.88 2.33
C SER A 62 7.82 12.55 2.95
N ARG A 63 8.07 13.55 3.80
CA ARG A 63 7.05 14.38 4.44
C ARG A 63 7.41 15.85 4.27
N GLY A 64 6.52 16.59 3.63
CA GLY A 64 6.53 18.04 3.56
C GLY A 64 5.73 18.67 4.71
N ASP A 65 5.42 19.96 4.58
CA ASP A 65 4.58 20.66 5.56
C ASP A 65 3.10 20.34 5.41
N LYS A 66 2.62 20.20 4.17
CA LYS A 66 1.20 20.00 3.85
C LYS A 66 0.90 18.68 3.17
N ASP A 67 1.91 17.94 2.78
CA ASP A 67 1.78 16.69 2.03
C ASP A 67 2.90 15.70 2.36
N ALA A 68 2.69 14.46 1.96
CA ALA A 68 3.68 13.39 2.03
C ALA A 68 3.62 12.53 0.76
N TRP A 69 4.77 11.99 0.37
CA TRP A 69 4.84 10.96 -0.65
C TRP A 69 4.76 9.58 0.01
N LEU A 70 3.78 8.80 -0.42
CA LEU A 70 3.61 7.42 0.01
C LEU A 70 3.89 6.47 -1.14
N ARG A 71 4.62 5.40 -0.85
CA ARG A 71 4.82 4.26 -1.74
C ARG A 71 4.02 3.08 -1.26
N PHE A 72 3.21 2.53 -2.15
CA PHE A 72 2.49 1.28 -1.98
C PHE A 72 3.15 0.23 -2.84
N THR A 73 3.68 -0.82 -2.24
CA THR A 73 4.36 -1.92 -2.93
C THR A 73 3.57 -3.21 -2.73
N VAL A 74 3.28 -3.90 -3.84
CA VAL A 74 2.74 -5.26 -3.83
C VAL A 74 3.77 -6.16 -4.48
N SER A 75 4.32 -7.07 -3.70
CA SER A 75 5.29 -8.06 -4.16
C SER A 75 4.70 -9.45 -4.04
N ASP A 76 4.84 -10.26 -5.07
CA ASP A 76 4.34 -11.63 -5.14
C ASP A 76 5.42 -12.60 -5.63
N THR A 77 5.28 -13.87 -5.28
CA THR A 77 6.11 -14.98 -5.76
C THR A 77 5.38 -15.78 -6.83
N GLY A 78 4.67 -15.08 -7.71
CA GLY A 78 3.88 -15.67 -8.79
C GLY A 78 4.70 -16.06 -10.00
N ILE A 79 3.99 -16.28 -11.12
CA ILE A 79 4.60 -16.70 -12.37
C ILE A 79 5.56 -15.66 -12.99
N GLY A 80 5.51 -14.41 -12.52
CA GLY A 80 6.25 -13.31 -13.11
C GLY A 80 5.81 -12.97 -14.52
N MET A 81 6.58 -12.15 -15.22
CA MET A 81 6.29 -11.65 -16.57
C MET A 81 7.56 -11.56 -17.40
N SER A 82 7.45 -11.87 -18.70
CA SER A 82 8.55 -11.70 -19.65
C SER A 82 8.92 -10.23 -19.84
N LYS A 83 10.18 -9.96 -20.21
CA LYS A 83 10.64 -8.58 -20.48
C LYS A 83 9.91 -7.93 -21.67
N VAL A 84 9.43 -8.73 -22.61
CA VAL A 84 8.68 -8.25 -23.77
C VAL A 84 7.31 -7.76 -23.32
N PHE A 85 6.59 -8.55 -22.53
CA PHE A 85 5.27 -8.18 -22.00
C PHE A 85 5.33 -6.96 -21.07
N GLN A 86 6.34 -6.86 -20.23
CA GLN A 86 6.49 -5.71 -19.33
C GLN A 86 6.53 -4.35 -20.04
N LYS A 87 6.97 -4.28 -21.30
CA LYS A 87 6.99 -3.05 -22.10
C LYS A 87 5.58 -2.56 -22.45
N HIS A 88 4.64 -3.47 -22.60
CA HIS A 88 3.25 -3.22 -23.02
C HIS A 88 2.24 -3.40 -21.89
N LEU A 89 2.70 -3.75 -20.69
CA LEU A 89 1.88 -4.12 -19.53
C LEU A 89 0.77 -3.12 -19.18
N PHE A 90 1.01 -1.84 -19.43
CA PHE A 90 0.07 -0.76 -19.14
C PHE A 90 -0.74 -0.31 -20.37
N GLU A 91 -0.61 -1.00 -21.49
CA GLU A 91 -1.44 -0.77 -22.68
C GLU A 91 -2.78 -1.48 -22.53
N SER A 92 -3.83 -0.95 -23.16
CA SER A 92 -5.17 -1.52 -23.04
C SER A 92 -5.27 -2.83 -23.83
N PHE A 93 -5.96 -3.81 -23.25
CA PHE A 93 -6.21 -5.13 -23.84
C PHE A 93 -4.98 -6.04 -24.00
N GLU A 94 -3.84 -5.64 -23.44
CA GLU A 94 -2.63 -6.46 -23.46
C GLU A 94 -2.72 -7.61 -22.44
N GLN A 95 -2.33 -8.80 -22.91
CA GLN A 95 -2.27 -10.04 -22.13
C GLN A 95 -1.09 -10.87 -22.61
N GLU A 96 -0.29 -11.39 -21.70
CA GLU A 96 0.93 -12.12 -22.05
C GLU A 96 0.64 -13.43 -22.80
N ASN A 97 -0.46 -14.10 -22.49
CA ASN A 97 -0.85 -15.34 -23.13
C ASN A 97 -2.37 -15.49 -23.14
N PRO A 98 -3.00 -15.71 -24.33
CA PRO A 98 -4.44 -15.97 -24.45
C PRO A 98 -4.93 -17.18 -23.61
N ASN A 99 -4.10 -18.18 -23.41
CA ASN A 99 -4.45 -19.35 -22.58
C ASN A 99 -4.54 -19.04 -21.09
N ILE A 100 -3.80 -18.02 -20.61
CA ILE A 100 -3.89 -17.53 -19.24
C ILE A 100 -5.24 -16.83 -19.02
N SER A 101 -5.74 -16.14 -20.03
CA SER A 101 -7.06 -15.48 -20.03
C SER A 101 -8.20 -16.50 -19.89
N ILE A 102 -8.10 -17.66 -20.51
CA ILE A 102 -9.09 -18.73 -20.41
C ILE A 102 -9.09 -19.33 -18.99
N LYS A 103 -7.91 -19.51 -18.40
CA LYS A 103 -7.77 -20.15 -17.07
C LYS A 103 -8.10 -19.22 -15.92
N TYR A 104 -7.76 -17.95 -16.04
CA TYR A 104 -7.82 -16.99 -14.91
C TYR A 104 -8.75 -15.79 -15.18
N GLY A 105 -9.28 -15.62 -16.39
CA GLY A 105 -10.12 -14.49 -16.78
C GLY A 105 -9.34 -13.15 -16.83
N GLY A 106 -9.98 -12.11 -17.28
CA GLY A 106 -9.45 -10.75 -17.28
C GLY A 106 -9.65 -10.05 -18.63
N THR A 107 -9.87 -8.74 -18.59
CA THR A 107 -10.13 -7.91 -19.79
C THR A 107 -8.86 -7.29 -20.38
N GLY A 108 -7.71 -7.36 -19.67
CA GLY A 108 -6.49 -6.63 -20.03
C GLY A 108 -6.59 -5.11 -19.80
N LEU A 109 -7.64 -4.64 -19.14
CA LEU A 109 -7.87 -3.19 -18.89
C LEU A 109 -7.37 -2.74 -17.53
N GLY A 110 -7.22 -3.65 -16.57
CA GLY A 110 -7.00 -3.31 -15.18
C GLY A 110 -5.74 -2.47 -14.94
N LEU A 111 -4.60 -2.87 -15.48
CA LEU A 111 -3.34 -2.15 -15.29
C LEU A 111 -3.27 -0.84 -16.10
N ALA A 112 -3.89 -0.78 -17.27
CA ALA A 112 -4.03 0.46 -18.02
C ALA A 112 -4.87 1.49 -17.23
N ILE A 113 -5.96 1.05 -16.60
CA ILE A 113 -6.77 1.89 -15.69
C ILE A 113 -5.93 2.33 -14.49
N CYS A 114 -5.15 1.44 -13.87
CA CYS A 114 -4.26 1.80 -12.77
C CYS A 114 -3.29 2.92 -13.17
N LYS A 115 -2.64 2.81 -14.32
CA LYS A 115 -1.72 3.83 -14.81
C LYS A 115 -2.40 5.18 -14.99
N ASN A 116 -3.58 5.20 -15.60
CA ASN A 116 -4.36 6.42 -15.80
C ASN A 116 -4.76 7.06 -14.46
N LEU A 117 -5.26 6.26 -13.50
CA LEU A 117 -5.67 6.76 -12.19
C LEU A 117 -4.48 7.31 -11.40
N VAL A 118 -3.34 6.61 -11.41
CA VAL A 118 -2.10 7.07 -10.74
C VAL A 118 -1.62 8.38 -11.37
N THR A 119 -1.65 8.50 -12.69
CA THR A 119 -1.30 9.74 -13.39
C THR A 119 -2.23 10.90 -13.03
N LEU A 120 -3.55 10.65 -12.94
CA LEU A 120 -4.54 11.64 -12.49
C LEU A 120 -4.33 12.07 -11.03
N MET A 121 -3.73 11.21 -10.21
CA MET A 121 -3.34 11.53 -8.82
C MET A 121 -1.96 12.21 -8.73
N GLY A 122 -1.31 12.51 -9.86
CA GLY A 122 0.03 13.12 -9.91
C GLY A 122 1.14 12.18 -9.44
N GLY A 123 0.88 10.87 -9.44
CA GLY A 123 1.80 9.83 -9.00
C GLY A 123 2.51 9.09 -10.13
N SER A 124 3.16 7.99 -9.78
CA SER A 124 3.79 7.07 -10.72
C SER A 124 3.53 5.61 -10.34
N ILE A 125 3.47 4.73 -11.34
CA ILE A 125 3.43 3.28 -11.17
C ILE A 125 4.57 2.64 -11.93
N ASN A 126 5.30 1.75 -11.26
CA ASN A 126 6.41 1.01 -11.81
C ASN A 126 6.24 -0.48 -11.52
N VAL A 127 6.87 -1.31 -12.34
CA VAL A 127 6.88 -2.76 -12.17
C VAL A 127 8.29 -3.30 -12.33
N HIS A 128 8.63 -4.25 -11.48
CA HIS A 128 9.79 -5.12 -11.63
C HIS A 128 9.29 -6.56 -11.59
N SER A 129 9.62 -7.36 -12.61
CA SER A 129 9.18 -8.76 -12.66
C SER A 129 10.23 -9.63 -13.32
N ILE A 130 10.32 -10.86 -12.84
CA ILE A 130 11.17 -11.91 -13.38
C ILE A 130 10.30 -13.14 -13.61
N GLU A 131 10.26 -13.63 -14.83
CA GLU A 131 9.50 -14.80 -15.22
C GLU A 131 9.92 -16.03 -14.38
N GLY A 132 8.95 -16.73 -13.82
CA GLY A 132 9.15 -17.87 -12.92
C GLY A 132 9.54 -17.52 -11.48
N VAL A 133 9.74 -16.21 -11.14
CA VAL A 133 10.14 -15.76 -9.79
C VAL A 133 9.04 -14.95 -9.10
N GLY A 134 8.41 -14.00 -9.82
CA GLY A 134 7.37 -13.16 -9.28
C GLY A 134 7.40 -11.73 -9.81
N SER A 135 6.55 -10.89 -9.23
CA SER A 135 6.40 -9.48 -9.63
C SER A 135 6.37 -8.56 -8.42
N GLU A 136 6.84 -7.33 -8.61
CA GLU A 136 6.74 -6.23 -7.67
C GLU A 136 6.18 -4.99 -8.37
N PHE A 137 5.04 -4.52 -7.89
CA PHE A 137 4.41 -3.29 -8.34
C PHE A 137 4.61 -2.20 -7.29
N CYS A 138 5.13 -1.06 -7.70
CA CYS A 138 5.33 0.12 -6.86
C CYS A 138 4.45 1.26 -7.35
N VAL A 139 3.58 1.78 -6.49
CA VAL A 139 2.73 2.95 -6.74
C VAL A 139 3.15 4.07 -5.80
N ASP A 140 3.60 5.18 -6.37
CA ASP A 140 3.95 6.39 -5.63
C ASP A 140 2.87 7.43 -5.82
N VAL A 141 2.31 7.92 -4.73
CA VAL A 141 1.30 8.99 -4.73
C VAL A 141 1.59 10.03 -3.67
N LYS A 142 1.21 11.26 -3.97
CA LYS A 142 1.29 12.39 -3.05
C LYS A 142 -0.06 12.56 -2.38
N LEU A 143 -0.08 12.53 -1.04
CA LEU A 143 -1.28 12.71 -0.24
C LEU A 143 -1.13 13.92 0.67
N GLY A 144 -2.23 14.64 0.90
CA GLY A 144 -2.27 15.77 1.82
C GLY A 144 -2.20 15.32 3.27
N LEU A 145 -1.73 16.20 4.13
CA LEU A 145 -1.74 16.05 5.58
C LEU A 145 -2.96 16.73 6.18
N THR A 146 -3.50 16.16 7.27
CA THR A 146 -4.59 16.80 8.01
C THR A 146 -4.09 18.04 8.76
N GLU A 147 -4.97 18.97 9.12
CA GLU A 147 -4.62 20.11 9.95
C GLU A 147 -4.07 19.68 11.31
N GLU A 148 -4.53 18.57 11.85
CA GLU A 148 -4.06 17.99 13.10
C GLU A 148 -2.62 17.51 12.98
N SER A 149 -2.28 16.82 11.90
CA SER A 149 -0.92 16.40 11.58
C SER A 149 0.03 17.62 11.44
N TYR A 150 -0.46 18.70 10.83
CA TYR A 150 0.30 19.94 10.71
C TYR A 150 0.52 20.61 12.08
N ARG A 151 -0.50 20.64 12.95
CA ARG A 151 -0.39 21.18 14.30
C ARG A 151 0.57 20.39 15.19
N ARG A 152 0.54 19.04 15.11
CA ARG A 152 1.47 18.18 15.87
C ARG A 152 2.94 18.48 15.56
N LYS A 153 3.28 18.73 14.29
CA LYS A 153 4.67 19.11 13.90
C LYS A 153 5.13 20.42 14.53
N ASN A 154 4.20 21.36 14.74
CA ASN A 154 4.49 22.69 15.28
C ASN A 154 4.30 22.77 16.80
N LEU A 155 3.85 21.69 17.45
CA LEU A 155 3.88 21.59 18.90
C LEU A 155 5.34 21.47 19.32
N ASP A 156 5.83 22.53 19.97
CA ASP A 156 7.14 22.55 20.59
C ASP A 156 7.09 21.65 21.83
N LEU A 157 7.41 20.37 21.63
CA LEU A 157 7.39 19.34 22.69
C LEU A 157 8.25 19.74 23.90
N LEU A 158 9.24 20.63 23.70
CA LEU A 158 10.07 21.19 24.76
C LEU A 158 9.26 22.03 25.76
N LYS A 159 8.13 22.61 25.34
CA LYS A 159 7.23 23.38 26.24
C LYS A 159 6.47 22.48 27.20
N PHE A 160 6.41 21.17 26.94
CA PHE A 160 5.67 20.21 27.77
C PHE A 160 6.56 19.35 28.64
N ARG A 161 7.88 19.52 28.56
CA ARG A 161 8.88 18.63 29.19
C ARG A 161 8.79 18.58 30.73
N ASP A 162 8.31 19.62 31.35
CA ASP A 162 8.21 19.74 32.82
C ASP A 162 6.75 19.79 33.31
N LEU A 163 5.78 19.50 32.45
CA LEU A 163 4.38 19.49 32.86
C LEU A 163 4.04 18.22 33.65
N LYS A 164 3.44 18.43 34.82
CA LYS A 164 2.83 17.32 35.57
C LYS A 164 1.50 16.97 34.93
N THR A 165 1.40 15.74 34.39
CA THR A 165 0.20 15.26 33.72
C THR A 165 -0.54 14.29 34.62
N LEU A 166 -1.85 14.47 34.77
CA LEU A 166 -2.76 13.53 35.42
C LEU A 166 -3.54 12.78 34.35
N ILE A 167 -3.40 11.46 34.30
CA ILE A 167 -4.15 10.59 33.41
C ILE A 167 -5.27 9.97 34.25
N VAL A 168 -6.51 10.14 33.78
CA VAL A 168 -7.71 9.58 34.42
C VAL A 168 -8.47 8.79 33.35
N ASP A 169 -8.53 7.47 33.53
CA ASP A 169 -9.30 6.54 32.71
C ASP A 169 -9.81 5.43 33.60
N ASP A 170 -10.92 4.83 33.28
CA ASP A 170 -11.50 3.69 34.02
C ASP A 170 -10.83 2.35 33.63
N ASP A 171 -10.02 2.34 32.57
CA ASP A 171 -9.18 1.20 32.16
C ASP A 171 -7.72 1.40 32.60
N ILE A 172 -7.27 0.55 33.52
CA ILE A 172 -5.88 0.55 34.04
C ILE A 172 -4.86 0.37 32.92
N VAL A 173 -5.14 -0.47 31.91
CA VAL A 173 -4.22 -0.74 30.80
C VAL A 173 -4.03 0.52 29.94
N THR A 174 -5.09 1.28 29.73
CA THR A 174 -5.04 2.58 29.04
C THR A 174 -4.20 3.59 29.82
N CYS A 175 -4.35 3.66 31.15
CA CYS A 175 -3.53 4.52 32.00
C CYS A 175 -2.05 4.13 31.99
N GLU A 176 -1.72 2.84 32.02
CA GLU A 176 -0.34 2.36 31.97
C GLU A 176 0.33 2.67 30.62
N HIS A 177 -0.37 2.41 29.49
CA HIS A 177 0.14 2.75 28.16
C HIS A 177 0.36 4.25 27.99
N ALA A 178 -0.58 5.07 28.44
CA ALA A 178 -0.44 6.52 28.36
C ALA A 178 0.73 7.04 29.23
N SER A 179 0.95 6.44 30.41
CA SER A 179 2.08 6.77 31.30
C SER A 179 3.42 6.42 30.64
N LEU A 180 3.51 5.28 29.97
CA LEU A 180 4.73 4.86 29.25
C LEU A 180 5.07 5.83 28.10
N ILE A 181 4.08 6.24 27.31
CA ILE A 181 4.27 7.19 26.19
C ILE A 181 4.71 8.59 26.68
N MET A 182 4.30 8.97 27.87
CA MET A 182 4.63 10.29 28.44
C MET A 182 5.91 10.31 29.29
N SER A 183 6.55 9.17 29.49
CA SER A 183 7.78 9.03 30.32
C SER A 183 9.07 9.15 29.50
N ASP A 184 9.01 9.11 28.17
CA ASP A 184 10.10 9.31 27.21
C ASP A 184 10.18 10.79 26.75
#